data_976fc7e8bf0ce92b04882103f6a85bf3
#
_entry.id   976fc7e8bf0ce92b04882103f6a85bf3
#
_cell.length_a   1.000
_cell.length_b   1.000
_cell.length_c   1.000
_cell.angle_alpha   90.00
_cell.angle_beta   90.00
_cell.angle_gamma   90.00
#
_symmetry.space_group_name_H-M   'P 1'
#
loop_
_entity.id
_entity.type
_entity.pdbx_description
1 polymer ?
#
loop_
_entity_poly.entity_id
_entity_poly.type
_entity_poly.pdbx_seq_one_letter_code
_entity_poly.pdbx_strand_id
1 'polypeptide(L)'
;MFGSLALRSYWASLLNQPDQPVVCVQNNYNLAQRHDDALIDALATQGIAYVPFFPLGGFTPLQSSTLSDVAGRLGANPMQVALAWLLRRAPNVLLIPGTSSLTHLRENLGAGDLRLPDAVVEELNRL
;
A
#
# COMPACT_ATOMS: atom_id res chain seq x y z
N MET A 1 6.27 -18.56 -7.97
CA MET A 1 4.94 -19.12 -7.72
C MET A 1 4.84 -20.10 -6.54
N PHE A 2 5.91 -20.30 -5.83
CA PHE A 2 5.93 -21.08 -4.60
C PHE A 2 5.37 -20.35 -3.37
N GLY A 3 4.94 -19.09 -3.54
CA GLY A 3 4.60 -18.22 -2.43
C GLY A 3 3.18 -18.30 -1.89
N SER A 4 2.18 -18.71 -2.68
CA SER A 4 0.83 -18.33 -2.27
C SER A 4 0.17 -19.25 -1.24
N LEU A 5 0.34 -20.56 -1.31
CA LEU A 5 -0.28 -21.49 -0.36
C LEU A 5 0.58 -21.70 0.91
N ALA A 6 1.89 -21.80 0.76
CA ALA A 6 2.81 -21.94 1.89
C ALA A 6 2.89 -20.67 2.74
N LEU A 7 2.88 -19.49 2.10
CA LEU A 7 2.80 -18.20 2.81
C LEU A 7 1.45 -18.02 3.51
N ARG A 8 0.34 -18.40 2.90
CA ARG A 8 -0.99 -18.33 3.53
C ARG A 8 -1.08 -19.21 4.77
N SER A 9 -0.57 -20.45 4.72
CA SER A 9 -0.56 -21.34 5.87
C SER A 9 0.41 -20.84 6.96
N TYR A 10 1.54 -20.27 6.59
CA TYR A 10 2.50 -19.69 7.53
C TYR A 10 1.90 -18.47 8.26
N TRP A 11 1.31 -17.52 7.53
CA TRP A 11 0.65 -16.37 8.13
C TRP A 11 -0.54 -16.77 9.00
N ALA A 12 -1.37 -17.73 8.56
CA ALA A 12 -2.47 -18.24 9.37
C ALA A 12 -1.98 -18.86 10.68
N SER A 13 -0.86 -19.58 10.64
CA SER A 13 -0.22 -20.16 11.83
C SER A 13 0.28 -19.08 12.80
N LEU A 14 0.91 -18.00 12.29
CA LEU A 14 1.39 -16.90 13.12
C LEU A 14 0.25 -16.09 13.73
N LEU A 15 -0.80 -15.82 12.96
CA LEU A 15 -1.95 -15.01 13.40
C LEU A 15 -2.81 -15.72 14.46
N ASN A 16 -2.75 -17.04 14.55
CA ASN A 16 -3.54 -17.84 15.51
C ASN A 16 -2.76 -18.26 16.76
N GLN A 17 -1.65 -17.60 17.10
CA GLN A 17 -0.89 -17.88 18.31
C GLN A 17 -1.45 -17.11 19.52
N PRO A 18 -2.06 -17.78 20.53
CA PRO A 18 -2.71 -17.09 21.64
C PRO A 18 -1.75 -16.35 22.56
N ASP A 19 -0.49 -16.79 22.63
CA ASP A 19 0.49 -16.26 23.57
C ASP A 19 1.40 -15.16 23.00
N GLN A 20 1.35 -14.93 21.70
CA GLN A 20 2.16 -13.92 21.00
C GLN A 20 1.33 -13.21 19.94
N PRO A 21 0.54 -12.20 20.31
CA PRO A 21 -0.31 -11.51 19.37
C PRO A 21 0.53 -10.77 18.31
N VAL A 22 0.24 -11.02 17.05
CA VAL A 22 0.79 -10.24 15.92
C VAL A 22 0.01 -8.93 15.85
N VAL A 23 0.71 -7.81 15.88
CA VAL A 23 0.10 -6.47 15.83
C VAL A 23 0.27 -5.79 14.48
N CYS A 24 1.24 -6.25 13.69
CA CYS A 24 1.57 -5.67 12.40
C CYS A 24 2.20 -6.73 11.49
N VAL A 25 1.91 -6.64 10.20
CA VAL A 25 2.53 -7.45 9.14
C VAL A 25 3.17 -6.52 8.13
N GLN A 26 4.43 -6.75 7.79
CA GLN A 26 5.13 -6.05 6.72
C GLN A 26 5.35 -6.95 5.52
N ASN A 27 5.04 -6.46 4.33
CA ASN A 27 5.37 -7.16 3.08
C ASN A 27 5.49 -6.17 1.92
N ASN A 28 5.99 -6.65 0.78
CA ASN A 28 6.08 -5.85 -0.43
C ASN A 28 4.68 -5.69 -1.05
N TYR A 29 4.18 -4.46 -1.08
CA TYR A 29 2.88 -4.16 -1.66
C TYR A 29 2.83 -2.72 -2.17
N ASN A 30 2.39 -2.53 -3.40
CA ASN A 30 2.17 -1.24 -4.03
C ASN A 30 1.25 -1.43 -5.26
N LEU A 31 1.02 -0.36 -6.02
CA LEU A 31 0.17 -0.40 -7.23
C LEU A 31 0.54 -1.51 -8.23
N ALA A 32 1.83 -1.82 -8.36
CA ALA A 32 2.33 -2.84 -9.29
C ALA A 32 2.45 -4.24 -8.66
N GLN A 33 2.39 -4.35 -7.32
CA GLN A 33 2.60 -5.58 -6.57
C GLN A 33 1.44 -5.79 -5.58
N ARG A 34 0.37 -6.45 -6.03
CA ARG A 34 -0.90 -6.57 -5.28
C ARG A 34 -1.25 -7.99 -4.84
N HIS A 35 -0.25 -8.83 -4.67
CA HIS A 35 -0.43 -10.23 -4.30
C HIS A 35 -1.03 -10.44 -2.90
N ASP A 36 -1.00 -9.42 -2.03
CA ASP A 36 -1.47 -9.49 -0.65
C ASP A 36 -2.88 -8.91 -0.42
N ASP A 37 -3.65 -8.66 -1.47
CA ASP A 37 -5.01 -8.10 -1.33
C ASP A 37 -5.86 -8.87 -0.31
N ALA A 38 -5.91 -10.20 -0.40
CA ALA A 38 -6.67 -11.05 0.52
C ALA A 38 -6.09 -11.05 1.95
N LEU A 39 -4.77 -10.92 2.09
CA LEU A 39 -4.12 -10.82 3.39
C LEU A 39 -4.46 -9.50 4.08
N ILE A 40 -4.41 -8.40 3.35
CA ILE A 40 -4.77 -7.07 3.87
C ILE A 40 -6.20 -7.06 4.41
N ASP A 41 -7.15 -7.64 3.66
CA ASP A 41 -8.55 -7.73 4.08
C ASP A 41 -8.73 -8.60 5.34
N ALA A 42 -8.04 -9.74 5.42
CA ALA A 42 -8.06 -10.60 6.60
C ALA A 42 -7.46 -9.92 7.84
N LEU A 43 -6.37 -9.18 7.67
CA LEU A 43 -5.72 -8.41 8.74
C LEU A 43 -6.60 -7.25 9.21
N ALA A 44 -7.28 -6.56 8.30
CA ALA A 44 -8.21 -5.49 8.64
C ALA A 44 -9.36 -6.01 9.52
N THR A 45 -9.90 -7.20 9.23
CA THR A 45 -10.93 -7.84 10.04
C THR A 45 -10.47 -8.15 11.47
N GLN A 46 -9.18 -8.40 11.65
CA GLN A 46 -8.57 -8.73 12.95
C GLN A 46 -7.99 -7.50 13.67
N GLY A 47 -8.07 -6.31 13.09
CA GLY A 47 -7.47 -5.09 13.65
C GLY A 47 -5.94 -5.09 13.65
N ILE A 48 -5.32 -5.86 12.75
CA ILE A 48 -3.86 -5.97 12.60
C ILE A 48 -3.39 -5.00 11.52
N ALA A 49 -2.38 -4.19 11.81
CA ALA A 49 -1.82 -3.25 10.85
C ALA A 49 -1.09 -3.97 9.71
N TYR A 50 -1.23 -3.44 8.50
CA TYR A 50 -0.44 -3.86 7.35
C TYR A 50 0.50 -2.73 6.94
N VAL A 51 1.80 -3.01 6.89
CA VAL A 51 2.84 -2.04 6.59
C VAL A 51 3.52 -2.41 5.27
N PRO A 52 3.10 -1.82 4.15
CA PRO A 52 3.75 -2.10 2.87
C PRO A 52 5.16 -1.50 2.84
N PHE A 53 6.18 -2.34 2.64
CA PHE A 53 7.48 -1.82 2.27
C PHE A 53 7.56 -1.64 0.75
N PHE A 54 8.43 -0.76 0.30
CA PHE A 54 8.50 -0.26 -1.08
C PHE A 54 7.16 0.28 -1.60
N PRO A 55 6.49 1.16 -0.85
CA PRO A 55 5.18 1.68 -1.24
C PRO A 55 5.22 2.42 -2.58
N LEU A 56 6.39 2.91 -2.99
CA LEU A 56 6.65 3.61 -4.24
C LEU A 56 7.51 2.80 -5.23
N GLY A 57 7.57 1.46 -5.08
CA GLY A 57 8.30 0.56 -5.97
C GLY A 57 9.76 0.28 -5.57
N GLY A 58 10.28 0.88 -4.49
CA GLY A 58 11.63 0.62 -3.99
C GLY A 58 12.72 0.98 -4.99
N PHE A 59 13.59 0.02 -5.32
CA PHE A 59 14.69 0.21 -6.27
C PHE A 59 14.22 0.34 -7.74
N THR A 60 13.00 -0.08 -8.03
CA THR A 60 12.35 0.14 -9.32
C THR A 60 11.15 1.05 -9.10
N PRO A 61 11.31 2.37 -9.23
CA PRO A 61 10.22 3.31 -8.99
C PRO A 61 9.01 3.00 -9.85
N LEU A 62 7.82 3.23 -9.30
CA LEU A 62 6.58 3.13 -10.04
C LEU A 62 6.59 4.16 -11.19
N GLN A 63 6.57 3.65 -12.41
CA GLN A 63 6.47 4.47 -13.61
C GLN A 63 5.26 4.00 -14.42
N SER A 64 4.31 4.90 -14.59
CA SER A 64 3.09 4.62 -15.34
C SER A 64 2.57 5.93 -15.91
N SER A 65 2.25 5.93 -17.20
CA SER A 65 1.58 7.07 -17.83
C SER A 65 0.22 7.34 -17.19
N THR A 66 -0.53 6.30 -16.90
CA THR A 66 -1.83 6.41 -16.21
C THR A 66 -1.68 7.08 -14.85
N LEU A 67 -0.67 6.70 -14.05
CA LEU A 67 -0.41 7.33 -12.76
C LEU A 67 -0.06 8.82 -12.92
N SER A 68 0.73 9.16 -13.93
CA SER A 68 1.11 10.55 -14.23
C SER A 68 -0.08 11.37 -14.71
N ASP A 69 -0.94 10.81 -15.55
CA ASP A 69 -2.15 11.46 -16.05
C ASP A 69 -3.15 11.72 -14.92
N VAL A 70 -3.35 10.74 -14.04
CA VAL A 70 -4.19 10.89 -12.84
C VAL A 70 -3.64 11.99 -11.94
N ALA A 71 -2.33 11.98 -11.68
CA ALA A 71 -1.69 13.01 -10.86
C ALA A 71 -1.89 14.42 -11.43
N GLY A 72 -1.71 14.58 -12.74
CA GLY A 72 -1.96 15.84 -13.42
C GLY A 72 -3.41 16.34 -13.27
N ARG A 73 -4.40 15.45 -13.41
CA ARG A 73 -5.82 15.79 -13.22
C ARG A 73 -6.16 16.19 -11.78
N LEU A 74 -5.46 15.62 -10.81
CA LEU A 74 -5.69 15.88 -9.38
C LEU A 74 -4.84 17.03 -8.83
N GLY A 75 -3.95 17.62 -9.64
CA GLY A 75 -3.02 18.66 -9.17
C GLY A 75 -2.02 18.16 -8.13
N ALA A 76 -1.67 16.87 -8.19
CA ALA A 76 -0.74 16.21 -7.29
C ALA A 76 0.45 15.62 -8.06
N ASN A 77 1.48 15.14 -7.37
CA ASN A 77 2.52 14.37 -8.02
C ASN A 77 2.19 12.86 -8.03
N PRO A 78 2.79 12.07 -8.94
CA PRO A 78 2.50 10.64 -9.05
C PRO A 78 2.73 9.85 -7.75
N MET A 79 3.74 10.23 -6.97
CA MET A 79 4.06 9.55 -5.71
C MET A 79 2.99 9.79 -4.65
N GLN A 80 2.46 11.03 -4.56
CA GLN A 80 1.34 11.34 -3.69
C GLN A 80 0.10 10.53 -4.05
N VAL A 81 -0.20 10.36 -5.33
CA VAL A 81 -1.33 9.55 -5.81
C VAL A 81 -1.13 8.08 -5.43
N ALA A 82 0.07 7.53 -5.61
CA ALA A 82 0.38 6.16 -5.23
C ALA A 82 0.22 5.91 -3.72
N LEU A 83 0.69 6.85 -2.89
CA LEU A 83 0.52 6.78 -1.44
C LEU A 83 -0.94 6.93 -1.01
N ALA A 84 -1.67 7.87 -1.60
CA ALA A 84 -3.10 8.06 -1.33
C ALA A 84 -3.92 6.82 -1.72
N TRP A 85 -3.55 6.15 -2.81
CA TRP A 85 -4.18 4.89 -3.21
C TRP A 85 -3.95 3.80 -2.16
N LEU A 86 -2.74 3.66 -1.62
CA LEU A 86 -2.43 2.71 -0.54
C LEU A 86 -3.27 2.99 0.71
N LEU A 87 -3.38 4.25 1.13
CA LEU A 87 -4.22 4.65 2.27
C LEU A 87 -5.70 4.36 2.03
N ARG A 88 -6.15 4.49 0.79
CA ARG A 88 -7.54 4.21 0.40
C ARG A 88 -7.84 2.71 0.31
N ARG A 89 -6.80 1.87 0.14
CA ARG A 89 -6.94 0.41 -0.01
C ARG A 89 -7.59 -0.25 1.19
N ALA A 90 -7.18 0.10 2.40
CA ALA A 90 -7.76 -0.44 3.63
C ALA A 90 -7.42 0.42 4.84
N PRO A 91 -8.27 0.44 5.88
CA PRO A 91 -8.09 1.31 7.05
C PRO A 91 -6.90 0.91 7.94
N ASN A 92 -6.40 -0.31 7.80
CA ASN A 92 -5.27 -0.85 8.57
C ASN A 92 -3.91 -0.67 7.89
N VAL A 93 -3.85 0.03 6.75
CA VAL A 93 -2.58 0.30 6.05
C VAL A 93 -1.84 1.44 6.73
N LEU A 94 -0.59 1.19 7.10
CA LEU A 94 0.34 2.17 7.65
C LEU A 94 1.53 2.36 6.70
N LEU A 95 1.72 3.57 6.21
CA LEU A 95 2.76 3.88 5.22
C LEU A 95 4.12 4.18 5.85
N ILE A 96 5.18 3.72 5.20
CA ILE A 96 6.58 3.98 5.58
C ILE A 96 7.41 4.51 4.39
N PRO A 97 6.99 5.59 3.69
CA PRO A 97 7.75 6.14 2.56
C PRO A 97 9.01 6.82 3.05
N GLY A 98 10.15 6.14 2.92
CA GLY A 98 11.45 6.67 3.31
C GLY A 98 11.91 7.80 2.39
N THR A 99 12.46 8.87 2.96
CA THR A 99 13.10 9.96 2.22
C THR A 99 14.11 10.70 3.08
N SER A 100 15.15 11.24 2.46
CA SER A 100 16.10 12.20 3.07
C SER A 100 15.83 13.65 2.65
N SER A 101 14.83 13.88 1.78
CA SER A 101 14.45 15.20 1.29
C SER A 101 13.29 15.77 2.10
N LEU A 102 13.47 16.99 2.64
CA LEU A 102 12.39 17.69 3.36
C LEU A 102 11.20 18.01 2.43
N THR A 103 11.46 18.29 1.16
CA THR A 103 10.42 18.50 0.16
C THR A 103 9.58 17.24 -0.05
N HIS A 104 10.23 16.10 -0.29
CA HIS A 104 9.53 14.82 -0.44
C HIS A 104 8.79 14.40 0.83
N LEU A 105 9.32 14.71 2.02
CA LEU A 105 8.62 14.45 3.27
C LEU A 105 7.29 15.21 3.33
N ARG A 106 7.28 16.49 2.98
CA ARG A 106 6.05 17.30 2.93
C ARG A 106 5.06 16.78 1.90
N GLU A 107 5.54 16.40 0.73
CA GLU A 107 4.74 15.79 -0.33
C GLU A 107 4.11 14.46 0.14
N ASN A 108 4.90 13.60 0.78
CA ASN A 108 4.42 12.32 1.31
C ASN A 108 3.34 12.52 2.39
N LEU A 109 3.53 13.50 3.29
CA LEU A 109 2.52 13.84 4.30
C LEU A 109 1.23 14.37 3.65
N GLY A 110 1.34 15.16 2.59
CA GLY A 110 0.20 15.66 1.83
C GLY A 110 -0.63 14.57 1.14
N ALA A 111 -0.09 13.36 0.96
CA ALA A 111 -0.85 12.24 0.41
C ALA A 111 -2.04 11.83 1.31
N GLY A 112 -1.94 12.06 2.62
CA GLY A 112 -3.02 11.79 3.56
C GLY A 112 -4.26 12.67 3.36
N ASP A 113 -4.09 13.85 2.80
CA ASP A 113 -5.17 14.79 2.52
C ASP A 113 -5.72 14.64 1.09
N LEU A 114 -5.02 13.90 0.23
CA LEU A 114 -5.41 13.72 -1.17
C LEU A 114 -6.60 12.75 -1.28
N ARG A 115 -7.74 13.28 -1.70
CA ARG A 115 -8.92 12.45 -1.93
C ARG A 115 -8.91 11.88 -3.35
N LEU A 116 -9.01 10.56 -3.46
CA LEU A 116 -9.16 9.86 -4.73
C LEU A 116 -10.63 9.55 -4.96
N PRO A 117 -11.28 10.08 -6.02
CA PRO A 117 -12.61 9.64 -6.43
C PRO A 117 -12.64 8.15 -6.76
N ASP A 118 -13.76 7.48 -6.56
CA ASP A 118 -13.88 6.04 -6.81
C ASP A 118 -13.52 5.66 -8.25
N ALA A 119 -13.92 6.48 -9.23
CA ALA A 119 -13.54 6.26 -10.63
C ALA A 119 -12.01 6.28 -10.86
N VAL A 120 -11.29 7.12 -10.13
CA VAL A 120 -9.82 7.18 -10.18
C VAL A 120 -9.21 5.94 -9.52
N VAL A 121 -9.78 5.49 -8.41
CA VAL A 121 -9.33 4.25 -7.75
C VAL A 121 -9.50 3.05 -8.69
N GLU A 122 -10.65 2.95 -9.37
CA GLU A 122 -10.90 1.90 -10.36
C GLU A 122 -9.93 1.97 -11.56
N GLU A 123 -9.61 3.19 -12.03
CA GLU A 123 -8.62 3.39 -13.09
C GLU A 123 -7.22 2.89 -12.66
N LEU A 124 -6.79 3.26 -11.46
CA LEU A 124 -5.52 2.83 -10.89
C LEU A 124 -5.48 1.32 -10.60
N ASN A 125 -6.60 0.71 -10.25
CA ASN A 125 -6.69 -0.73 -10.00
C ASN A 125 -6.48 -1.59 -11.26
N ARG A 126 -6.48 -1.00 -12.44
CA ARG A 126 -6.23 -1.68 -13.72
C ARG A 126 -4.74 -1.68 -14.13
N LEU A 127 -3.88 -1.00 -13.34
CA LEU A 127 -2.44 -1.04 -13.51
C LEU A 127 -1.88 -2.38 -13.04
#